data_d203ccfc4706581183e18ac5e4239560
#
_entry.id   d203ccfc4706581183e18ac5e4239560
#
_cell.length_a   1.000
_cell.length_b   1.000
_cell.length_c   1.000
_cell.angle_alpha   90.00
_cell.angle_beta   90.00
_cell.angle_gamma   90.00
#
_symmetry.space_group_name_H-M   'P 1'
#
loop_
_entity.id
_entity.type
_entity.pdbx_description
1 polymer ?
#
loop_
_entity_poly.entity_id
_entity_poly.type
_entity_poly.pdbx_seq_one_letter_code
_entity_poly.pdbx_strand_id
1 'polypeptide(L)'
;LNMVATVGYKPHFNNVLIYKSTVDNPEFKALHEGLEKIQLFVGKTPIQKQYELSIKGTKDEINNLEYFKIEDDKFGVLGWGWFALTKFTIQIPKDDNLACIRLRKHNIQIGDQTLLSGGSLWKEERGNSYFYGEFFVTHPNIVPNGARDGLVPTPETNALYAKLREYFESLKNLYTKANEAKKGIDKI
;
A
#
# COMPACT_ATOMS: atom_id res chain seq x y z
N LEU A 1 -0.37 -15.71 6.62
CA LEU A 1 1.04 -15.60 7.02
C LEU A 1 1.86 -14.76 6.02
N ASN A 2 1.85 -15.09 4.73
CA ASN A 2 2.70 -14.47 3.69
C ASN A 2 2.44 -12.98 3.43
N MET A 3 1.28 -12.44 3.74
CA MET A 3 1.02 -10.99 3.64
C MET A 3 1.33 -10.25 4.94
N VAL A 4 1.42 -10.93 6.06
CA VAL A 4 1.66 -10.34 7.39
C VAL A 4 3.14 -10.31 7.76
N ALA A 5 3.87 -11.39 7.46
CA ALA A 5 5.26 -11.56 7.87
C ALA A 5 6.24 -10.63 7.14
N THR A 6 7.43 -10.48 7.75
CA THR A 6 8.58 -9.72 7.22
C THR A 6 9.27 -10.49 6.09
N VAL A 7 8.55 -10.91 5.08
CA VAL A 7 9.09 -11.66 3.93
C VAL A 7 9.22 -10.76 2.70
N GLY A 8 10.06 -11.17 1.75
CA GLY A 8 10.24 -10.48 0.48
C GLY A 8 9.06 -10.67 -0.47
N TYR A 9 9.06 -9.91 -1.54
CA TYR A 9 8.14 -10.07 -2.66
C TYR A 9 8.53 -11.28 -3.52
N LYS A 10 7.57 -11.81 -4.29
CA LYS A 10 7.88 -12.80 -5.32
C LYS A 10 8.89 -12.23 -6.33
N PRO A 11 9.82 -13.05 -6.85
CA PRO A 11 10.85 -12.57 -7.77
C PRO A 11 10.30 -11.84 -9.00
N HIS A 12 9.23 -12.34 -9.63
CA HIS A 12 8.65 -11.70 -10.80
C HIS A 12 8.03 -10.33 -10.47
N PHE A 13 7.37 -10.17 -9.31
CA PHE A 13 6.85 -8.87 -8.88
C PHE A 13 7.99 -7.88 -8.61
N ASN A 14 9.03 -8.33 -7.91
CA ASN A 14 10.19 -7.51 -7.60
C ASN A 14 10.93 -7.07 -8.89
N ASN A 15 11.21 -8.00 -9.78
CA ASN A 15 12.04 -7.75 -10.97
C ASN A 15 11.30 -6.98 -12.06
N VAL A 16 9.98 -7.17 -12.18
CA VAL A 16 9.18 -6.51 -13.25
C VAL A 16 8.63 -5.19 -12.76
N LEU A 17 7.93 -5.17 -11.61
CA LEU A 17 7.24 -3.95 -11.17
C LEU A 17 8.11 -3.06 -10.29
N ILE A 18 8.68 -3.58 -9.20
CA ILE A 18 9.47 -2.73 -8.30
C ILE A 18 10.69 -2.18 -9.02
N TYR A 19 11.45 -3.02 -9.71
CA TYR A 19 12.61 -2.57 -10.46
C TYR A 19 12.24 -1.52 -11.51
N LYS A 20 11.25 -1.79 -12.36
CA LYS A 20 10.76 -0.87 -13.39
C LYS A 20 10.33 0.48 -12.80
N SER A 21 9.55 0.43 -11.72
CA SER A 21 8.98 1.64 -11.11
C SER A 21 9.98 2.45 -10.29
N THR A 22 11.17 1.89 -10.00
CA THR A 22 12.22 2.57 -9.24
C THR A 22 13.47 2.88 -10.04
N VAL A 23 13.53 2.50 -11.32
CA VAL A 23 14.72 2.70 -12.16
C VAL A 23 15.17 4.15 -12.22
N ASP A 24 14.22 5.07 -12.31
CA ASP A 24 14.46 6.52 -12.36
C ASP A 24 14.25 7.20 -10.99
N ASN A 25 14.09 6.43 -9.92
CA ASN A 25 13.87 6.92 -8.57
C ASN A 25 14.77 6.22 -7.55
N PRO A 26 16.03 6.65 -7.42
CA PRO A 26 17.01 6.00 -6.55
C PRO A 26 16.63 6.01 -5.07
N GLU A 27 15.86 7.01 -4.62
CA GLU A 27 15.39 7.09 -3.24
C GLU A 27 14.45 5.91 -2.91
N PHE A 28 13.41 5.70 -3.70
CA PHE A 28 12.49 4.58 -3.45
C PHE A 28 13.13 3.23 -3.70
N LYS A 29 14.10 3.14 -4.62
CA LYS A 29 14.92 1.94 -4.79
C LYS A 29 15.65 1.61 -3.50
N ALA A 30 16.35 2.57 -2.90
CA ALA A 30 17.07 2.39 -1.65
C ALA A 30 16.12 2.01 -0.49
N LEU A 31 14.92 2.60 -0.41
CA LEU A 31 13.91 2.26 0.58
C LEU A 31 13.43 0.80 0.45
N HIS A 32 13.23 0.31 -0.78
CA HIS A 32 12.88 -1.09 -1.01
C HIS A 32 14.01 -2.06 -0.66
N GLU A 33 15.25 -1.71 -1.01
CA GLU A 33 16.42 -2.51 -0.71
C GLU A 33 16.69 -2.58 0.80
N GLY A 34 16.42 -1.49 1.52
CA GLY A 34 16.55 -1.37 2.97
C GLY A 34 15.41 -2.04 3.78
N LEU A 35 14.36 -2.57 3.15
CA LEU A 35 13.31 -3.27 3.87
C LEU A 35 13.88 -4.54 4.53
N GLU A 36 13.61 -4.69 5.83
CA GLU A 36 13.92 -5.92 6.56
C GLU A 36 13.20 -7.11 5.92
N LYS A 37 13.94 -8.20 5.71
CA LYS A 37 13.42 -9.42 5.08
C LYS A 37 14.01 -10.63 5.79
N ILE A 38 13.13 -11.56 6.16
CA ILE A 38 13.52 -12.88 6.63
C ILE A 38 13.17 -13.93 5.58
N GLN A 39 13.89 -15.02 5.55
CA GLN A 39 13.57 -16.17 4.73
C GLN A 39 12.76 -17.16 5.56
N LEU A 40 11.53 -17.40 5.15
CA LEU A 40 10.63 -18.38 5.75
C LEU A 40 10.29 -19.46 4.73
N PHE A 41 10.18 -20.69 5.18
CA PHE A 41 9.82 -21.82 4.36
C PHE A 41 8.73 -22.67 5.02
N VAL A 42 7.87 -23.24 4.20
CA VAL A 42 7.01 -24.36 4.57
C VAL A 42 7.48 -25.58 3.77
N GLY A 43 8.15 -26.49 4.46
CA GLY A 43 8.92 -27.54 3.78
C GLY A 43 10.04 -26.92 2.94
N LYS A 44 9.98 -27.13 1.61
CA LYS A 44 10.93 -26.55 0.65
C LYS A 44 10.40 -25.28 -0.05
N THR A 45 9.17 -24.88 0.23
CA THR A 45 8.50 -23.76 -0.46
C THR A 45 8.75 -22.47 0.30
N PRO A 46 9.38 -21.45 -0.33
CA PRO A 46 9.58 -20.15 0.31
C PRO A 46 8.26 -19.43 0.51
N ILE A 47 8.11 -18.78 1.67
CA ILE A 47 7.01 -17.87 1.97
C ILE A 47 7.38 -16.49 1.47
N GLN A 48 6.55 -15.92 0.60
CA GLN A 48 6.76 -14.61 0.00
C GLN A 48 5.42 -13.85 -0.06
N LYS A 49 5.48 -12.52 -0.10
CA LYS A 49 4.28 -11.70 -0.32
C LYS A 49 3.65 -12.05 -1.65
N GLN A 50 2.33 -12.24 -1.66
CA GLN A 50 1.59 -12.79 -2.79
C GLN A 50 1.14 -11.73 -3.80
N TYR A 51 1.85 -10.61 -3.91
CA TYR A 51 1.57 -9.63 -4.95
C TYR A 51 1.82 -10.21 -6.35
N GLU A 52 0.89 -9.94 -7.25
CA GLU A 52 0.87 -10.43 -8.63
C GLU A 52 0.82 -9.27 -9.62
N LEU A 53 1.11 -9.56 -10.89
CA LEU A 53 1.04 -8.56 -11.97
C LEU A 53 -0.39 -8.33 -12.46
N SER A 54 -1.34 -9.11 -12.03
CA SER A 54 -2.76 -8.98 -12.40
C SER A 54 -3.64 -9.16 -11.18
N ILE A 55 -4.83 -8.60 -11.24
CA ILE A 55 -5.85 -8.73 -10.19
C ILE A 55 -6.78 -9.88 -10.57
N LYS A 56 -6.84 -10.88 -9.69
CA LYS A 56 -7.67 -12.08 -9.90
C LYS A 56 -9.15 -11.69 -10.09
N GLY A 57 -9.79 -12.34 -11.06
CA GLY A 57 -11.20 -12.08 -11.38
C GLY A 57 -11.47 -10.80 -12.16
N THR A 58 -10.43 -10.09 -12.56
CA THR A 58 -10.51 -8.90 -13.40
C THR A 58 -9.64 -9.06 -14.66
N LYS A 59 -9.81 -8.14 -15.61
CA LYS A 59 -8.88 -7.99 -16.75
C LYS A 59 -7.83 -6.92 -16.48
N ASP A 60 -7.76 -6.41 -15.25
CA ASP A 60 -6.80 -5.38 -14.89
C ASP A 60 -5.41 -5.98 -14.68
N GLU A 61 -4.45 -5.39 -15.38
CA GLU A 61 -3.03 -5.66 -15.24
C GLU A 61 -2.36 -4.50 -14.54
N ILE A 62 -1.37 -4.81 -13.72
CA ILE A 62 -0.55 -3.82 -13.04
C ILE A 62 0.59 -3.41 -13.96
N ASN A 63 0.61 -2.15 -14.35
CA ASN A 63 1.61 -1.64 -15.27
C ASN A 63 2.73 -0.88 -14.58
N ASN A 64 2.45 -0.27 -13.43
CA ASN A 64 3.40 0.55 -12.69
C ASN A 64 3.01 0.62 -11.21
N LEU A 65 3.97 1.00 -10.36
CA LEU A 65 3.74 1.36 -8.97
C LEU A 65 3.96 2.85 -8.80
N GLU A 66 3.04 3.49 -8.10
CA GLU A 66 3.21 4.87 -7.64
C GLU A 66 3.77 4.88 -6.21
N TYR A 67 4.70 5.78 -5.97
CA TYR A 67 5.37 5.97 -4.70
C TYR A 67 4.97 7.28 -4.06
N PHE A 68 4.90 7.29 -2.74
CA PHE A 68 4.59 8.50 -2.00
C PHE A 68 5.29 8.50 -0.64
N LYS A 69 5.54 9.71 -0.12
CA LYS A 69 5.98 9.95 1.25
C LYS A 69 4.93 10.74 2.00
N ILE A 70 4.84 10.49 3.28
CA ILE A 70 4.04 11.26 4.22
C ILE A 70 5.00 11.97 5.16
N GLU A 71 4.95 13.28 5.13
CA GLU A 71 5.81 14.18 5.89
C GLU A 71 4.96 15.20 6.66
N ASP A 72 5.46 15.60 7.80
CA ASP A 72 4.87 16.64 8.64
C ASP A 72 5.92 17.70 8.98
N ASP A 73 5.54 18.96 8.97
CA ASP A 73 6.48 20.07 9.17
C ASP A 73 7.16 20.03 10.54
N LYS A 74 6.49 19.48 11.55
CA LYS A 74 7.00 19.38 12.91
C LYS A 74 7.78 18.08 13.17
N PHE A 75 7.32 16.98 12.59
CA PHE A 75 7.84 15.64 12.90
C PHE A 75 8.71 15.05 11.79
N GLY A 76 8.80 15.71 10.63
CA GLY A 76 9.58 15.22 9.49
C GLY A 76 8.91 14.02 8.80
N VAL A 77 9.71 13.10 8.26
CA VAL A 77 9.22 11.94 7.53
C VAL A 77 8.52 10.96 8.48
N LEU A 78 7.23 10.73 8.29
CA LEU A 78 6.42 9.80 9.06
C LEU A 78 6.42 8.41 8.45
N GLY A 79 6.51 8.32 7.12
CA GLY A 79 6.56 7.07 6.41
C GLY A 79 6.54 7.24 4.89
N TRP A 80 6.64 6.13 4.19
CA TRP A 80 6.54 6.06 2.75
C TRP A 80 5.69 4.87 2.32
N GLY A 81 5.20 4.90 1.10
CA GLY A 81 4.41 3.81 0.58
C GLY A 81 4.45 3.69 -0.92
N TRP A 82 3.79 2.68 -1.40
CA TRP A 82 3.52 2.46 -2.81
C TRP A 82 2.12 1.88 -3.00
N PHE A 83 1.53 2.13 -4.14
CA PHE A 83 0.31 1.44 -4.58
C PHE A 83 0.40 1.11 -6.06
N ALA A 84 -0.35 0.10 -6.45
CA ALA A 84 -0.40 -0.33 -7.84
C ALA A 84 -1.34 0.57 -8.64
N LEU A 85 -0.89 0.92 -9.84
CA LEU A 85 -1.70 1.56 -10.86
C LEU A 85 -2.45 0.51 -11.67
N THR A 86 -3.76 0.47 -11.48
CA THR A 86 -4.71 -0.33 -12.25
C THR A 86 -5.52 0.57 -13.16
N LYS A 87 -6.39 -0.03 -13.97
CA LYS A 87 -7.36 0.73 -14.77
C LYS A 87 -8.51 1.29 -13.93
N PHE A 88 -8.54 1.01 -12.62
CA PHE A 88 -9.59 1.42 -11.68
C PHE A 88 -11.01 1.12 -12.17
N THR A 89 -11.19 0.02 -12.90
CA THR A 89 -12.47 -0.32 -13.52
C THR A 89 -13.48 -0.84 -12.52
N ILE A 90 -13.00 -1.60 -11.54
CA ILE A 90 -13.80 -2.22 -10.48
C ILE A 90 -13.03 -2.24 -9.17
N GLN A 91 -13.75 -2.42 -8.06
CA GLN A 91 -13.13 -2.72 -6.79
C GLN A 91 -12.42 -4.08 -6.85
N ILE A 92 -11.28 -4.17 -6.21
CA ILE A 92 -10.62 -5.46 -6.00
C ILE A 92 -11.53 -6.30 -5.09
N PRO A 93 -11.85 -7.55 -5.46
CA PRO A 93 -12.73 -8.40 -4.65
C PRO A 93 -12.24 -8.50 -3.20
N LYS A 94 -13.17 -8.48 -2.24
CA LYS A 94 -12.84 -8.50 -0.79
C LYS A 94 -12.14 -9.80 -0.35
N ASP A 95 -12.40 -10.89 -1.05
CA ASP A 95 -11.74 -12.19 -0.86
C ASP A 95 -10.36 -12.26 -1.50
N ASP A 96 -10.00 -11.26 -2.30
CA ASP A 96 -8.63 -11.11 -2.79
C ASP A 96 -7.77 -10.45 -1.71
N ASN A 97 -6.83 -11.21 -1.18
CA ASN A 97 -5.88 -10.73 -0.17
C ASN A 97 -4.96 -9.60 -0.66
N LEU A 98 -5.09 -9.16 -1.91
CA LEU A 98 -4.32 -8.04 -2.45
C LEU A 98 -4.99 -6.69 -2.21
N ALA A 99 -6.30 -6.65 -1.99
CA ALA A 99 -7.04 -5.41 -1.78
C ALA A 99 -6.47 -4.57 -0.63
N CYS A 100 -6.58 -3.25 -0.78
CA CYS A 100 -6.23 -2.21 0.17
C CYS A 100 -4.72 -1.90 0.29
N ILE A 101 -4.43 -0.65 0.58
CA ILE A 101 -3.10 -0.21 1.04
C ILE A 101 -2.97 -0.63 2.50
N ARG A 102 -1.94 -1.43 2.82
CA ARG A 102 -1.71 -2.04 4.13
C ARG A 102 -0.72 -1.25 4.95
N LEU A 103 -0.99 -1.11 6.24
CA LEU A 103 -0.07 -0.48 7.17
C LEU A 103 1.03 -1.46 7.62
N ARG A 104 2.29 -1.00 7.59
CA ARG A 104 3.45 -1.79 8.03
C ARG A 104 4.37 -1.00 8.95
N LYS A 105 4.97 -1.71 9.88
CA LYS A 105 6.12 -1.24 10.68
C LYS A 105 7.17 -2.35 10.69
N HIS A 106 8.44 -2.02 10.40
CA HIS A 106 9.51 -3.02 10.23
C HIS A 106 9.13 -4.16 9.27
N ASN A 107 8.47 -3.79 8.16
CA ASN A 107 7.94 -4.71 7.16
C ASN A 107 6.93 -5.76 7.68
N ILE A 108 6.45 -5.65 8.93
CA ILE A 108 5.36 -6.45 9.49
C ILE A 108 4.05 -5.69 9.35
N GLN A 109 3.00 -6.36 8.90
CA GLN A 109 1.67 -5.76 8.81
C GLN A 109 1.13 -5.45 10.23
N ILE A 110 0.50 -4.28 10.37
CA ILE A 110 -0.23 -3.84 11.55
C ILE A 110 -1.72 -3.92 11.21
N GLY A 111 -2.48 -4.53 12.10
CA GLY A 111 -3.90 -4.79 11.87
C GLY A 111 -4.17 -5.70 10.68
N ASP A 112 -5.39 -5.63 10.19
CA ASP A 112 -5.78 -6.33 8.97
C ASP A 112 -5.57 -5.47 7.71
N GLN A 113 -5.97 -6.00 6.56
CA GLN A 113 -5.84 -5.29 5.29
C GLN A 113 -6.71 -4.03 5.19
N THR A 114 -7.72 -3.90 6.03
CA THR A 114 -8.68 -2.78 5.99
C THR A 114 -8.37 -1.69 7.02
N LEU A 115 -7.31 -1.84 7.82
CA LEU A 115 -6.98 -0.87 8.88
C LEU A 115 -6.94 0.57 8.37
N LEU A 116 -6.33 0.80 7.20
CA LEU A 116 -6.30 2.13 6.59
C LEU A 116 -7.58 2.48 5.80
N SER A 117 -8.61 1.64 5.84
CA SER A 117 -9.91 1.97 5.22
C SER A 117 -10.85 2.68 6.19
N GLY A 118 -10.70 2.44 7.49
CA GLY A 118 -11.53 2.99 8.55
C GLY A 118 -11.07 4.35 9.07
N GLY A 119 -11.70 4.78 10.17
CA GLY A 119 -11.25 5.94 10.95
C GLY A 119 -11.34 7.28 10.23
N SER A 120 -12.25 7.44 9.28
CA SER A 120 -12.37 8.65 8.44
C SER A 120 -11.14 8.99 7.58
N LEU A 121 -10.24 8.02 7.36
CA LEU A 121 -9.11 8.18 6.44
C LEU A 121 -9.57 8.30 4.98
N TRP A 122 -10.61 7.57 4.63
CA TRP A 122 -11.29 7.69 3.35
C TRP A 122 -12.70 8.27 3.57
N LYS A 123 -13.16 9.14 2.69
CA LYS A 123 -14.54 9.64 2.74
C LYS A 123 -15.56 8.51 2.64
N GLU A 124 -15.22 7.47 1.86
CA GLU A 124 -15.95 6.22 1.77
C GLU A 124 -14.95 5.09 2.03
N GLU A 125 -15.20 4.24 3.02
CA GLU A 125 -14.31 3.12 3.40
C GLU A 125 -13.93 2.22 2.23
N ARG A 126 -14.87 2.04 1.28
CA ARG A 126 -14.63 1.29 0.04
C ARG A 126 -13.56 1.91 -0.87
N GLY A 127 -13.19 3.17 -0.67
CA GLY A 127 -12.19 3.85 -1.49
C GLY A 127 -10.86 3.12 -1.52
N ASN A 128 -10.40 2.60 -0.37
CA ASN A 128 -9.16 1.84 -0.29
C ASN A 128 -9.20 0.50 -1.07
N SER A 129 -10.37 -0.07 -1.32
CA SER A 129 -10.48 -1.34 -2.07
C SER A 129 -10.26 -1.23 -3.59
N TYR A 130 -10.07 -0.01 -4.11
CA TYR A 130 -9.63 0.20 -5.49
C TYR A 130 -8.12 0.15 -5.65
N PHE A 131 -7.37 0.12 -4.56
CA PHE A 131 -5.92 0.09 -4.54
C PHE A 131 -5.42 -1.21 -3.93
N TYR A 132 -4.22 -1.59 -4.27
CA TYR A 132 -3.41 -2.43 -3.42
C TYR A 132 -2.00 -1.86 -3.30
N GLY A 133 -1.42 -2.03 -2.13
CA GLY A 133 -0.13 -1.45 -1.85
C GLY A 133 0.27 -1.62 -0.40
N GLU A 134 1.31 -0.91 -0.01
CA GLU A 134 1.84 -0.93 1.34
C GLU A 134 2.27 0.47 1.74
N PHE A 135 2.01 0.83 2.98
CA PHE A 135 2.53 2.02 3.63
C PHE A 135 3.39 1.62 4.82
N PHE A 136 4.65 2.03 4.80
CA PHE A 136 5.65 1.71 5.80
C PHE A 136 5.87 2.91 6.73
N VAL A 137 5.51 2.75 8.00
CA VAL A 137 5.81 3.74 9.04
C VAL A 137 7.30 3.67 9.36
N THR A 138 8.01 4.79 9.18
CA THR A 138 9.44 4.89 9.45
C THR A 138 9.75 5.70 10.70
N HIS A 139 8.87 6.63 11.10
CA HIS A 139 9.10 7.46 12.27
C HIS A 139 9.22 6.62 13.55
N PRO A 140 10.28 6.79 14.38
CA PRO A 140 10.58 5.93 15.52
C PRO A 140 9.49 5.94 16.60
N ASN A 141 8.88 7.10 16.88
CA ASN A 141 7.87 7.26 17.92
C ASN A 141 6.47 6.74 17.52
N ILE A 142 6.27 6.36 16.26
CA ILE A 142 5.02 5.75 15.83
C ILE A 142 5.20 4.24 15.94
N VAL A 143 4.56 3.65 16.93
CA VAL A 143 4.70 2.23 17.27
C VAL A 143 3.35 1.51 17.29
N PRO A 144 3.31 0.22 16.97
CA PRO A 144 2.10 -0.59 17.12
C PRO A 144 1.67 -0.68 18.59
N ASN A 145 0.37 -0.76 18.82
CA ASN A 145 -0.18 -1.08 20.13
C ASN A 145 0.10 -2.55 20.51
N GLY A 146 -0.19 -2.93 21.75
CA GLY A 146 0.09 -4.27 22.27
C GLY A 146 -0.60 -5.41 21.52
N ALA A 147 -1.79 -5.18 20.98
CA ALA A 147 -2.52 -6.15 20.16
C ALA A 147 -2.05 -6.20 18.71
N ARG A 148 -1.25 -5.20 18.28
CA ARG A 148 -0.81 -4.99 16.88
C ARG A 148 -1.95 -4.82 15.87
N ASP A 149 -3.12 -4.43 16.32
CA ASP A 149 -4.30 -4.12 15.51
C ASP A 149 -4.43 -2.63 15.18
N GLY A 150 -3.49 -1.80 15.67
CA GLY A 150 -3.41 -0.37 15.42
C GLY A 150 -2.10 0.21 15.92
N LEU A 151 -2.04 1.54 15.94
CA LEU A 151 -0.90 2.31 16.44
C LEU A 151 -1.22 2.93 17.81
N VAL A 152 -0.21 3.10 18.63
CA VAL A 152 -0.35 3.84 19.92
C VAL A 152 -0.68 5.30 19.60
N PRO A 153 -1.71 5.88 20.21
CA PRO A 153 -2.04 7.30 20.04
C PRO A 153 -0.93 8.19 20.61
N THR A 154 -0.22 8.88 19.72
CA THR A 154 0.81 9.89 20.04
C THR A 154 0.59 11.11 19.14
N PRO A 155 1.19 12.27 19.42
CA PRO A 155 1.13 13.41 18.54
C PRO A 155 1.58 13.09 17.11
N GLU A 156 2.63 12.28 16.95
CA GLU A 156 3.16 11.82 15.66
C GLU A 156 2.18 10.89 14.94
N THR A 157 1.54 9.99 15.67
CA THR A 157 0.50 9.10 15.10
C THR A 157 -0.70 9.91 14.62
N ASN A 158 -1.12 10.93 15.38
CA ASN A 158 -2.21 11.81 14.99
C ASN A 158 -1.85 12.62 13.73
N ALA A 159 -0.62 13.14 13.65
CA ALA A 159 -0.10 13.82 12.47
C ALA A 159 -0.08 12.86 11.25
N LEU A 160 0.39 11.62 11.44
CA LEU A 160 0.37 10.60 10.39
C LEU A 160 -1.04 10.39 9.84
N TYR A 161 -2.02 10.16 10.69
CA TYR A 161 -3.41 9.93 10.24
C TYR A 161 -4.01 11.17 9.57
N ALA A 162 -3.69 12.38 10.04
CA ALA A 162 -4.13 13.62 9.40
C ALA A 162 -3.56 13.74 7.97
N LYS A 163 -2.26 13.52 7.81
CA LYS A 163 -1.58 13.58 6.50
C LYS A 163 -2.00 12.45 5.56
N LEU A 164 -2.22 11.24 6.06
CA LEU A 164 -2.77 10.13 5.27
C LEU A 164 -4.18 10.45 4.77
N ARG A 165 -5.02 11.11 5.57
CA ARG A 165 -6.36 11.53 5.14
C ARG A 165 -6.29 12.52 3.99
N GLU A 166 -5.44 13.53 4.08
CA GLU A 166 -5.22 14.52 3.01
C GLU A 166 -4.76 13.82 1.72
N TYR A 167 -3.81 12.89 1.85
CA TYR A 167 -3.29 12.14 0.72
C TYR A 167 -4.35 11.23 0.07
N PHE A 168 -5.10 10.47 0.86
CA PHE A 168 -6.15 9.57 0.36
C PHE A 168 -7.33 10.33 -0.27
N GLU A 169 -7.64 11.53 0.20
CA GLU A 169 -8.61 12.39 -0.48
C GLU A 169 -8.12 12.80 -1.88
N SER A 170 -6.82 13.04 -2.05
CA SER A 170 -6.23 13.30 -3.38
C SER A 170 -6.32 12.08 -4.30
N LEU A 171 -6.07 10.88 -3.80
CA LEU A 171 -6.22 9.63 -4.55
C LEU A 171 -7.67 9.38 -4.98
N LYS A 172 -8.63 9.69 -4.10
CA LYS A 172 -10.06 9.60 -4.44
C LYS A 172 -10.41 10.51 -5.61
N ASN A 173 -9.92 11.74 -5.62
CA ASN A 173 -10.14 12.69 -6.70
C ASN A 173 -9.56 12.18 -8.03
N LEU A 174 -8.38 11.57 -7.99
CA LEU A 174 -7.76 10.91 -9.15
C LEU A 174 -8.64 9.79 -9.69
N TYR A 175 -9.09 8.90 -8.81
CA TYR A 175 -9.99 7.80 -9.16
C TYR A 175 -11.31 8.29 -9.76
N THR A 176 -11.94 9.30 -9.17
CA THR A 176 -13.20 9.87 -9.67
C THR A 176 -13.03 10.45 -11.07
N LYS A 177 -11.98 11.25 -11.30
CA LYS A 177 -11.66 11.81 -12.63
C LYS A 177 -11.39 10.72 -13.68
N ALA A 178 -10.66 9.66 -13.30
CA ALA A 178 -10.40 8.54 -14.20
C ALA A 178 -11.70 7.83 -14.63
N ASN A 179 -12.63 7.62 -13.70
CA ASN A 179 -13.93 7.03 -14.00
C ASN A 179 -14.83 7.94 -14.87
N GLU A 180 -14.81 9.24 -14.63
CA GLU A 180 -15.55 10.21 -15.44
C GLU A 180 -15.03 10.28 -16.88
N ALA A 181 -13.70 10.32 -17.05
CA ALA A 181 -13.06 10.29 -18.37
C ALA A 181 -13.45 9.02 -19.16
N LYS A 182 -13.46 7.87 -18.49
CA LYS A 182 -13.86 6.59 -19.09
C LYS A 182 -15.31 6.61 -19.57
N LYS A 183 -16.24 7.06 -18.73
CA LYS A 183 -17.65 7.20 -19.10
C LYS A 183 -17.88 8.16 -20.28
N GLY A 184 -16.99 9.14 -20.47
CA GLY A 184 -17.00 10.02 -21.63
C GLY A 184 -16.60 9.32 -22.91
N ILE A 185 -15.61 8.41 -22.86
CA ILE A 185 -15.13 7.63 -24.01
C ILE A 185 -16.16 6.58 -24.45
N ASP A 186 -16.81 5.90 -23.49
CA ASP A 186 -17.82 4.86 -23.78
C ASP A 186 -19.13 5.43 -24.41
N LYS A 187 -19.25 6.76 -24.55
CA LYS A 187 -20.41 7.45 -25.15
C LYS A 187 -20.18 7.96 -26.58
N ILE A 188 -18.96 7.76 -27.11
CA ILE A 188 -18.57 8.08 -28.49
C ILE A 188 -18.59 6.81 -29.34
#